data_1cfcf24804e55270ea705abe20736c1e
#
_entry.id   1cfcf24804e55270ea705abe20736c1e
#
_cell.length_a   1.000
_cell.length_b   1.000
_cell.length_c   1.000
_cell.angle_alpha   90.00
_cell.angle_beta   90.00
_cell.angle_gamma   90.00
#
_symmetry.space_group_name_H-M   'P 1'
#
loop_
_entity.id
_entity.type
_entity.pdbx_description
1 polymer ?
#
loop_
_entity_poly.entity_id
_entity_poly.type
_entity_poly.pdbx_seq_one_letter_code
_entity_poly.pdbx_strand_id
1 'polypeptide(L)'
;MKTLRIVILIALTAVSISPAAEESEAVKKDMALLQGKWSMVSGSADGQPMPEQMRKQMKRVCKGDEATTTMGSQTFMKAKITIDPSKKPKTIDYLMTDGFTKGKKQLGIYEVNGDTFKSCFAKPDAERPTEFESKPGDGRTLSVWKRQTPNTPADPKPTP
;
A
#
# COMPACT_ATOMS: atom_id res chain seq x y z
N MET A 1 57.03 34.60 32.85
CA MET A 1 56.53 33.43 32.10
C MET A 1 55.02 33.59 31.97
N LYS A 2 54.46 33.90 30.75
CA LYS A 2 53.04 34.09 30.49
C LYS A 2 52.53 32.81 29.91
N THR A 3 51.66 32.09 30.64
CA THR A 3 50.95 30.86 30.19
C THR A 3 49.80 31.23 29.32
N LEU A 4 49.89 30.93 28.03
CA LEU A 4 48.85 31.07 27.03
C LEU A 4 47.83 29.93 27.22
N ARG A 5 46.61 30.23 27.69
CA ARG A 5 45.49 29.28 27.77
C ARG A 5 44.76 29.26 26.44
N ILE A 6 44.94 28.17 25.67
CA ILE A 6 44.19 27.92 24.46
C ILE A 6 42.81 27.41 24.87
N VAL A 7 41.75 28.19 24.63
CA VAL A 7 40.35 27.74 24.77
C VAL A 7 39.93 27.15 23.43
N ILE A 8 39.79 25.82 23.39
CA ILE A 8 39.26 25.12 22.22
C ILE A 8 37.73 25.25 22.31
N LEU A 9 37.16 26.06 21.41
CA LEU A 9 35.71 26.18 21.25
C LEU A 9 35.25 25.03 20.34
N ILE A 10 34.67 23.97 20.92
CA ILE A 10 34.00 22.89 20.16
C ILE A 10 32.64 23.42 19.69
N ALA A 11 32.55 23.79 18.41
CA ALA A 11 31.30 24.13 17.78
C ALA A 11 30.52 22.85 17.54
N LEU A 12 29.52 22.60 18.36
CA LEU A 12 28.54 21.51 18.18
C LEU A 12 27.55 21.92 17.05
N THR A 13 27.81 21.46 15.84
CA THR A 13 26.88 21.66 14.71
C THR A 13 25.71 20.73 14.87
N ALA A 14 24.59 21.24 15.35
CA ALA A 14 23.32 20.53 15.33
C ALA A 14 22.85 20.39 13.87
N VAL A 15 22.88 19.18 13.33
CA VAL A 15 22.27 18.85 12.02
C VAL A 15 20.76 18.85 12.21
N SER A 16 20.09 19.91 11.80
CA SER A 16 18.63 19.98 11.77
C SER A 16 18.14 19.20 10.55
N ILE A 17 17.54 18.03 10.77
CA ILE A 17 16.86 17.27 9.72
C ILE A 17 15.53 17.97 9.44
N SER A 18 15.31 18.34 8.18
CA SER A 18 14.05 18.98 7.75
C SER A 18 12.88 17.97 7.82
N PRO A 19 11.71 18.35 8.35
CA PRO A 19 10.54 17.47 8.40
C PRO A 19 10.11 16.96 7.02
N ALA A 20 10.32 17.72 5.95
CA ALA A 20 10.08 17.27 4.57
C ALA A 20 11.02 16.14 4.13
N ALA A 21 12.26 16.08 4.63
CA ALA A 21 13.19 15.00 4.35
C ALA A 21 12.78 13.71 5.08
N GLU A 22 12.30 13.80 6.31
CA GLU A 22 11.78 12.65 7.07
C GLU A 22 10.51 12.08 6.44
N GLU A 23 9.58 12.92 5.97
CA GLU A 23 8.39 12.49 5.25
C GLU A 23 8.73 11.77 3.94
N SER A 24 9.69 12.29 3.16
CA SER A 24 10.18 11.65 1.94
C SER A 24 10.79 10.26 2.20
N GLU A 25 11.57 10.10 3.26
CA GLU A 25 12.16 8.80 3.64
C GLU A 25 11.10 7.80 4.13
N ALA A 26 10.10 8.24 4.91
CA ALA A 26 9.00 7.39 5.34
C ALA A 26 8.16 6.87 4.15
N VAL A 27 7.90 7.73 3.16
CA VAL A 27 7.21 7.34 1.92
C VAL A 27 8.03 6.31 1.15
N LYS A 28 9.33 6.54 0.94
CA LYS A 28 10.23 5.59 0.26
C LYS A 28 10.25 4.23 0.95
N LYS A 29 10.36 4.23 2.28
CA LYS A 29 10.37 3.01 3.10
C LYS A 29 9.08 2.22 2.93
N ASP A 30 7.93 2.85 3.08
CA ASP A 30 6.64 2.17 2.96
C ASP A 30 6.36 1.72 1.51
N MET A 31 6.73 2.54 0.50
CA MET A 31 6.65 2.12 -0.90
C MET A 31 7.52 0.91 -1.20
N ALA A 32 8.71 0.80 -0.61
CA ALA A 32 9.55 -0.38 -0.73
C ALA A 32 8.89 -1.63 -0.12
N LEU A 33 8.20 -1.47 1.02
CA LEU A 33 7.43 -2.57 1.64
C LEU A 33 6.24 -3.03 0.79
N LEU A 34 5.66 -2.16 -0.02
CA LEU A 34 4.53 -2.51 -0.90
C LEU A 34 4.97 -3.26 -2.17
N GLN A 35 6.26 -3.22 -2.54
CA GLN A 35 6.75 -3.83 -3.78
C GLN A 35 6.59 -5.35 -3.81
N GLY A 36 6.52 -5.91 -5.02
CA GLY A 36 6.52 -7.35 -5.26
C GLY A 36 5.17 -7.93 -5.60
N LYS A 37 5.06 -9.26 -5.45
CA LYS A 37 3.88 -10.05 -5.81
C LYS A 37 3.11 -10.46 -4.56
N TRP A 38 1.78 -10.40 -4.65
CA TRP A 38 0.88 -10.65 -3.54
C TRP A 38 -0.30 -11.52 -3.99
N SER A 39 -0.73 -12.43 -3.12
CA SER A 39 -1.96 -13.22 -3.28
C SER A 39 -2.99 -12.77 -2.27
N MET A 40 -4.24 -12.65 -2.68
CA MET A 40 -5.32 -12.27 -1.77
C MET A 40 -5.64 -13.43 -0.82
N VAL A 41 -5.67 -13.16 0.48
CA VAL A 41 -6.03 -14.12 1.52
C VAL A 41 -7.39 -13.83 2.14
N SER A 42 -7.86 -12.59 2.06
CA SER A 42 -9.20 -12.18 2.48
C SER A 42 -9.65 -11.00 1.64
N GLY A 43 -10.95 -10.90 1.39
CA GLY A 43 -11.55 -9.78 0.68
C GLY A 43 -13.03 -9.68 0.97
N SER A 44 -13.54 -8.45 1.06
CA SER A 44 -14.97 -8.15 1.08
C SER A 44 -15.22 -6.85 0.33
N ALA A 45 -16.37 -6.76 -0.31
CA ALA A 45 -16.82 -5.57 -1.00
C ALA A 45 -18.27 -5.29 -0.59
N ASP A 46 -18.55 -4.06 -0.20
CA ASP A 46 -19.90 -3.65 0.26
C ASP A 46 -20.46 -4.59 1.34
N GLY A 47 -19.61 -5.00 2.29
CA GLY A 47 -19.96 -5.91 3.37
C GLY A 47 -20.06 -7.38 2.97
N GLN A 48 -19.98 -7.71 1.69
CA GLN A 48 -20.09 -9.09 1.21
C GLN A 48 -18.70 -9.72 1.08
N PRO A 49 -18.44 -10.87 1.72
CA PRO A 49 -17.18 -11.58 1.57
C PRO A 49 -17.00 -12.06 0.12
N MET A 50 -15.78 -11.91 -0.38
CA MET A 50 -15.43 -12.40 -1.71
C MET A 50 -15.40 -13.93 -1.71
N PRO A 51 -16.10 -14.59 -2.66
CA PRO A 51 -16.07 -16.05 -2.81
C PRO A 51 -14.64 -16.59 -2.88
N GLU A 52 -14.39 -17.72 -2.23
CA GLU A 52 -13.04 -18.30 -2.14
C GLU A 52 -12.40 -18.53 -3.51
N GLN A 53 -13.19 -19.00 -4.47
CA GLN A 53 -12.71 -19.28 -5.82
C GLN A 53 -12.24 -18.00 -6.53
N MET A 54 -12.94 -16.89 -6.38
CA MET A 54 -12.51 -15.59 -6.90
C MET A 54 -11.25 -15.11 -6.17
N ARG A 55 -11.25 -15.16 -4.85
CA ARG A 55 -10.14 -14.73 -4.01
C ARG A 55 -8.83 -15.44 -4.36
N LYS A 56 -8.86 -16.76 -4.58
CA LYS A 56 -7.68 -17.55 -5.01
C LYS A 56 -7.09 -17.09 -6.34
N GLN A 57 -7.91 -16.55 -7.22
CA GLN A 57 -7.49 -16.04 -8.53
C GLN A 57 -6.97 -14.60 -8.49
N MET A 58 -7.22 -13.88 -7.39
CA MET A 58 -6.77 -12.49 -7.25
C MET A 58 -5.29 -12.42 -6.90
N LYS A 59 -4.53 -11.83 -7.80
CA LYS A 59 -3.10 -11.56 -7.63
C LYS A 59 -2.85 -10.07 -7.79
N ARG A 60 -1.85 -9.57 -7.10
CA ARG A 60 -1.43 -8.17 -7.18
C ARG A 60 0.08 -8.10 -7.36
N VAL A 61 0.52 -7.20 -8.22
CA VAL A 61 1.92 -6.83 -8.41
C VAL A 61 2.06 -5.33 -8.17
N CYS A 62 3.00 -4.94 -7.32
CA CYS A 62 3.42 -3.56 -7.18
C CYS A 62 4.83 -3.40 -7.72
N LYS A 63 5.02 -2.42 -8.61
CA LYS A 63 6.32 -2.07 -9.19
C LYS A 63 6.43 -0.54 -9.30
N GLY A 64 7.38 0.05 -8.54
CA GLY A 64 7.46 1.51 -8.42
C GLY A 64 6.18 2.07 -7.78
N ASP A 65 5.58 3.04 -8.43
CA ASP A 65 4.31 3.67 -8.05
C ASP A 65 3.07 3.02 -8.69
N GLU A 66 3.22 1.88 -9.35
CA GLU A 66 2.13 1.21 -10.06
C GLU A 66 1.70 -0.08 -9.37
N ALA A 67 0.39 -0.27 -9.23
CA ALA A 67 -0.23 -1.52 -8.82
C ALA A 67 -1.04 -2.11 -9.97
N THR A 68 -0.80 -3.39 -10.27
CA THR A 68 -1.64 -4.18 -11.17
C THR A 68 -2.29 -5.30 -10.38
N THR A 69 -3.60 -5.41 -10.45
CA THR A 69 -4.35 -6.54 -9.90
C THR A 69 -4.96 -7.35 -11.03
N THR A 70 -4.79 -8.66 -10.97
CA THR A 70 -5.35 -9.60 -11.95
C THR A 70 -6.33 -10.55 -11.26
N MET A 71 -7.28 -11.07 -12.03
CA MET A 71 -8.15 -12.17 -11.67
C MET A 71 -7.94 -13.28 -12.71
N GLY A 72 -7.27 -14.35 -12.32
CA GLY A 72 -6.74 -15.33 -13.26
C GLY A 72 -5.75 -14.69 -14.25
N SER A 73 -6.00 -14.85 -15.54
CA SER A 73 -5.19 -14.25 -16.63
C SER A 73 -5.60 -12.83 -17.01
N GLN A 74 -6.72 -12.32 -16.50
CA GLN A 74 -7.25 -11.02 -16.89
C GLN A 74 -6.78 -9.91 -15.93
N THR A 75 -6.41 -8.76 -16.49
CA THR A 75 -6.19 -7.55 -15.70
C THR A 75 -7.53 -7.05 -15.18
N PHE A 76 -7.68 -7.03 -13.85
CA PHE A 76 -8.86 -6.50 -13.17
C PHE A 76 -8.76 -4.98 -13.03
N MET A 77 -7.58 -4.47 -12.66
CA MET A 77 -7.31 -3.03 -12.56
C MET A 77 -5.82 -2.72 -12.60
N LYS A 78 -5.50 -1.50 -13.02
CA LYS A 78 -4.20 -0.87 -12.79
C LYS A 78 -4.40 0.51 -12.17
N ALA A 79 -3.50 0.88 -11.28
CA ALA A 79 -3.56 2.19 -10.64
C ALA A 79 -2.16 2.72 -10.33
N LYS A 80 -2.00 4.04 -10.40
CA LYS A 80 -0.88 4.73 -9.75
C LYS A 80 -1.18 4.90 -8.28
N ILE A 81 -0.17 4.67 -7.44
CA ILE A 81 -0.24 4.69 -5.99
C ILE A 81 0.37 5.99 -5.48
N THR A 82 -0.32 6.64 -4.57
CA THR A 82 0.23 7.68 -3.70
C THR A 82 -0.03 7.28 -2.25
N ILE A 83 0.96 7.40 -1.37
CA ILE A 83 0.81 7.05 0.05
C ILE A 83 1.22 8.21 0.95
N ASP A 84 0.61 8.25 2.13
CA ASP A 84 1.04 9.12 3.23
C ASP A 84 1.13 8.29 4.52
N PRO A 85 2.34 7.84 4.89
CA PRO A 85 2.56 7.05 6.10
C PRO A 85 2.54 7.86 7.39
N SER A 86 2.48 9.20 7.33
CA SER A 86 2.40 10.08 8.50
C SER A 86 1.01 10.08 9.14
N LYS A 87 -0.02 9.68 8.39
CA LYS A 87 -1.42 9.61 8.84
C LYS A 87 -1.68 8.39 9.72
N LYS A 88 -2.76 8.46 10.50
CA LYS A 88 -3.26 7.35 11.35
C LYS A 88 -4.76 7.22 11.17
N PRO A 89 -5.20 6.17 10.46
CA PRO A 89 -4.44 5.15 9.71
C PRO A 89 -3.62 5.75 8.56
N LYS A 90 -2.55 5.06 8.13
CA LYS A 90 -1.78 5.43 6.94
C LYS A 90 -2.68 5.47 5.73
N THR A 91 -2.49 6.43 4.83
CA THR A 91 -3.37 6.62 3.68
C THR A 91 -2.73 6.19 2.37
N ILE A 92 -3.56 5.64 1.48
CA ILE A 92 -3.19 5.19 0.16
C ILE A 92 -4.25 5.63 -0.84
N ASP A 93 -3.82 6.28 -1.93
CA ASP A 93 -4.70 6.72 -3.00
C ASP A 93 -4.36 6.00 -4.30
N TYR A 94 -5.38 5.60 -5.03
CA TYR A 94 -5.27 5.05 -6.37
C TYR A 94 -5.82 6.03 -7.39
N LEU A 95 -4.98 6.36 -8.39
CA LEU A 95 -5.46 6.92 -9.65
C LEU A 95 -5.57 5.75 -10.64
N MET A 96 -6.78 5.36 -10.98
CA MET A 96 -7.04 4.20 -11.83
C MET A 96 -6.59 4.47 -13.26
N THR A 97 -5.65 3.66 -13.77
CA THR A 97 -5.11 3.79 -15.13
C THR A 97 -5.70 2.78 -16.10
N ASP A 98 -6.32 1.72 -15.57
CA ASP A 98 -7.01 0.68 -16.35
C ASP A 98 -8.10 -0.01 -15.52
N GLY A 99 -9.07 -0.66 -16.19
CA GLY A 99 -10.21 -1.33 -15.57
C GLY A 99 -11.50 -0.49 -15.58
N PHE A 100 -12.53 -0.98 -14.90
CA PHE A 100 -13.90 -0.39 -14.91
C PHE A 100 -13.96 1.06 -14.39
N THR A 101 -13.02 1.45 -13.54
CA THR A 101 -12.98 2.78 -12.92
C THR A 101 -11.82 3.64 -13.44
N LYS A 102 -11.33 3.35 -14.66
CA LYS A 102 -10.25 4.12 -15.30
C LYS A 102 -10.52 5.63 -15.27
N GLY A 103 -9.50 6.40 -14.88
CA GLY A 103 -9.56 7.85 -14.72
C GLY A 103 -10.13 8.32 -13.39
N LYS A 104 -10.67 7.41 -12.57
CA LYS A 104 -11.21 7.74 -11.25
C LYS A 104 -10.13 7.63 -10.17
N LYS A 105 -10.30 8.43 -9.12
CA LYS A 105 -9.51 8.35 -7.89
C LYS A 105 -10.27 7.56 -6.83
N GLN A 106 -9.58 6.65 -6.14
CA GLN A 106 -10.11 5.95 -4.98
C GLN A 106 -9.25 6.28 -3.76
N LEU A 107 -9.89 6.70 -2.69
CA LEU A 107 -9.26 7.02 -1.42
C LEU A 107 -9.29 5.80 -0.51
N GLY A 108 -8.16 5.50 0.11
CA GLY A 108 -8.04 4.33 0.98
C GLY A 108 -7.11 4.55 2.16
N ILE A 109 -7.08 3.54 3.01
CA ILE A 109 -6.14 3.38 4.12
C ILE A 109 -5.41 2.06 3.96
N TYR A 110 -4.18 1.97 4.52
CA TYR A 110 -3.40 0.77 4.43
C TYR A 110 -2.58 0.49 5.68
N GLU A 111 -2.22 -0.76 5.80
CA GLU A 111 -1.24 -1.29 6.74
C GLU A 111 -0.38 -2.32 6.01
N VAL A 112 0.93 -2.25 6.18
CA VAL A 112 1.87 -3.26 5.72
C VAL A 112 2.74 -3.70 6.89
N ASN A 113 2.75 -5.00 7.16
CA ASN A 113 3.49 -5.60 8.26
C ASN A 113 4.11 -6.93 7.79
N GLY A 114 5.43 -6.92 7.61
CA GLY A 114 6.15 -8.06 7.04
C GLY A 114 5.57 -8.48 5.69
N ASP A 115 5.05 -9.70 5.64
CA ASP A 115 4.48 -10.31 4.43
C ASP A 115 2.97 -10.12 4.30
N THR A 116 2.37 -9.27 5.11
CA THR A 116 0.93 -8.98 5.05
C THR A 116 0.70 -7.52 4.65
N PHE A 117 -0.15 -7.32 3.66
CA PHE A 117 -0.64 -6.02 3.24
C PHE A 117 -2.16 -5.99 3.36
N LYS A 118 -2.69 -5.03 4.11
CA LYS A 118 -4.13 -4.81 4.32
C LYS A 118 -4.50 -3.44 3.78
N SER A 119 -5.62 -3.34 3.08
CA SER A 119 -6.13 -2.06 2.58
C SER A 119 -7.64 -2.02 2.61
N CYS A 120 -8.17 -0.82 2.85
CA CYS A 120 -9.59 -0.53 2.74
C CYS A 120 -9.76 0.70 1.85
N PHE A 121 -10.52 0.56 0.77
CA PHE A 121 -10.79 1.64 -0.20
C PHE A 121 -12.27 2.00 -0.21
N ALA A 122 -12.54 3.29 -0.30
CA ALA A 122 -13.86 3.78 -0.67
C ALA A 122 -14.14 3.54 -2.16
N LYS A 123 -15.41 3.53 -2.56
CA LYS A 123 -15.77 3.67 -3.97
C LYS A 123 -15.26 5.00 -4.53
N PRO A 124 -15.10 5.15 -5.86
CA PRO A 124 -14.74 6.44 -6.46
C PRO A 124 -15.66 7.56 -5.98
N ASP A 125 -15.07 8.75 -5.80
CA ASP A 125 -15.77 9.99 -5.40
C ASP A 125 -16.41 9.94 -4.00
N ALA A 126 -16.07 8.95 -3.15
CA ALA A 126 -16.52 8.84 -1.77
C ALA A 126 -15.40 9.18 -0.77
N GLU A 127 -15.80 9.45 0.47
CA GLU A 127 -14.88 9.79 1.56
C GLU A 127 -13.96 8.62 1.92
N ARG A 128 -12.74 8.95 2.34
CA ARG A 128 -11.73 7.99 2.78
C ARG A 128 -12.22 7.19 3.99
N PRO A 129 -12.06 5.86 4.01
CA PRO A 129 -12.29 5.06 5.20
C PRO A 129 -11.40 5.52 6.37
N THR A 130 -11.93 5.48 7.57
CA THR A 130 -11.19 5.75 8.81
C THR A 130 -10.84 4.47 9.57
N GLU A 131 -11.40 3.34 9.16
CA GLU A 131 -11.23 2.03 9.77
C GLU A 131 -11.18 0.92 8.70
N PHE A 132 -10.55 -0.20 9.03
CA PHE A 132 -10.42 -1.36 8.14
C PHE A 132 -11.67 -2.23 8.20
N GLU A 133 -12.77 -1.70 7.69
CA GLU A 133 -14.07 -2.36 7.69
C GLU A 133 -14.82 -2.10 6.39
N SER A 134 -15.61 -3.10 5.96
CA SER A 134 -16.54 -3.00 4.84
C SER A 134 -17.89 -3.52 5.32
N LYS A 135 -18.89 -2.65 5.31
CA LYS A 135 -20.29 -2.92 5.75
C LYS A 135 -21.24 -2.89 4.57
N PRO A 136 -22.39 -3.58 4.65
CA PRO A 136 -23.42 -3.49 3.62
C PRO A 136 -23.85 -2.03 3.37
N GLY A 137 -23.82 -1.61 2.10
CA GLY A 137 -24.24 -0.29 1.66
C GLY A 137 -23.18 0.81 1.74
N ASP A 138 -21.96 0.54 2.29
CA ASP A 138 -20.91 1.55 2.40
C ASP A 138 -20.05 1.68 1.13
N GLY A 139 -20.15 0.73 0.19
CA GLY A 139 -19.39 0.70 -1.05
C GLY A 139 -17.89 0.54 -0.85
N ARG A 140 -17.44 0.14 0.34
CA ARG A 140 -16.02 -0.06 0.65
C ARG A 140 -15.55 -1.44 0.21
N THR A 141 -14.26 -1.50 -0.14
CA THR A 141 -13.56 -2.75 -0.43
C THR A 141 -12.43 -2.94 0.58
N LEU A 142 -12.54 -3.96 1.42
CA LEU A 142 -11.49 -4.40 2.33
C LEU A 142 -10.75 -5.59 1.73
N SER A 143 -9.44 -5.57 1.74
CA SER A 143 -8.62 -6.68 1.23
C SER A 143 -7.39 -6.91 2.08
N VAL A 144 -7.03 -8.18 2.23
CA VAL A 144 -5.80 -8.64 2.88
C VAL A 144 -5.03 -9.50 1.90
N TRP A 145 -3.76 -9.20 1.77
CA TRP A 145 -2.85 -9.82 0.82
C TRP A 145 -1.66 -10.42 1.56
N LYS A 146 -1.18 -11.56 1.08
CA LYS A 146 0.04 -12.20 1.54
C LYS A 146 1.10 -12.12 0.44
N ARG A 147 2.33 -11.78 0.81
CA ARG A 147 3.46 -11.73 -0.12
C ARG A 147 3.72 -13.11 -0.70
N GLN A 148 3.94 -13.18 -2.00
CA GLN A 148 4.43 -14.40 -2.64
C GLN A 148 5.95 -14.46 -2.46
N THR A 149 6.44 -15.52 -1.85
CA THR A 149 7.87 -15.83 -1.82
C THR A 149 8.28 -16.49 -3.14
N PRO A 150 9.56 -16.40 -3.56
CA PRO A 150 10.03 -17.02 -4.80
C PRO A 150 9.74 -18.53 -4.92
N ASN A 151 9.54 -19.21 -3.78
CA ASN A 151 9.26 -20.66 -3.72
C ASN A 151 7.77 -21.00 -3.53
N THR A 152 6.86 -20.04 -3.60
CA THR A 152 5.44 -20.37 -3.60
C THR A 152 5.11 -21.09 -4.91
N PRO A 153 4.64 -22.36 -4.89
CA PRO A 153 4.24 -23.07 -6.08
C PRO A 153 3.25 -22.22 -6.89
N ALA A 154 3.43 -22.17 -8.21
CA ALA A 154 2.41 -21.57 -9.07
C ALA A 154 1.10 -22.35 -8.84
N ASP A 155 -0.03 -21.64 -8.74
CA ASP A 155 -1.33 -22.30 -8.68
C ASP A 155 -1.44 -23.30 -9.86
N PRO A 156 -2.00 -24.49 -9.63
CA PRO A 156 -2.14 -25.47 -10.70
C PRO A 156 -2.88 -24.84 -11.87
N LYS A 157 -2.29 -24.96 -13.05
CA LYS A 157 -2.91 -24.52 -14.30
C LYS A 157 -4.27 -25.20 -14.42
N PRO A 158 -5.36 -24.48 -14.75
CA PRO A 158 -6.63 -25.14 -14.97
C PRO A 158 -6.46 -26.22 -16.04
N THR A 159 -6.81 -27.43 -15.69
CA THR A 159 -6.85 -28.56 -16.63
C THR A 159 -8.00 -28.31 -17.62
N PRO A 160 -7.78 -28.54 -18.91
CA PRO A 160 -8.80 -28.33 -19.95
C PRO A 160 -10.05 -29.17 -19.76
#